data_3e6f7667b56473c4b99c21e097dc715b
#
_entry.id   3e6f7667b56473c4b99c21e097dc715b
#
_cell.length_a   1.000
_cell.length_b   1.000
_cell.length_c   1.000
_cell.angle_alpha   90.00
_cell.angle_beta   90.00
_cell.angle_gamma   90.00
#
_symmetry.space_group_name_H-M   'P 1'
#
loop_
_entity.id
_entity.type
_entity.pdbx_description
1 polymer ?
#
loop_
_entity_poly.entity_id
_entity_poly.type
_entity_poly.pdbx_seq_one_letter_code
_entity_poly.pdbx_strand_id
1 'polypeptide(L)'
;DLARPENDDRARRLTDCWNAKWPNSEPLGYVLRGDFPERWVRFHSLPDSKRYAGTTEEAAEILRRHRTVLAELHGSDVSELVVVGADWGPPDIASGWSKNHLNDPWLWRVAQDTFDPEAGPVYCWVQSGVDDAALDALLTAAANDAGRFLVADPGLNWLYCPYGGGVDVLLGDHLERDALRDRHSDWLSGRSDGL
;
A
#
# COMPACT_ATOMS: atom_id res chain seq x y z
N ASP A 1 22.45 2.55 -17.27
CA ASP A 1 21.37 2.02 -18.12
C ASP A 1 20.39 1.31 -17.20
N LEU A 2 19.30 1.98 -16.82
CA LEU A 2 18.23 1.33 -16.09
C LEU A 2 17.57 0.35 -17.06
N ALA A 3 17.64 -0.95 -16.74
CA ALA A 3 16.96 -1.96 -17.51
C ALA A 3 15.48 -1.55 -17.67
N ARG A 4 14.99 -1.48 -18.89
CA ARG A 4 13.58 -1.15 -19.15
C ARG A 4 12.72 -2.23 -18.52
N PRO A 5 11.76 -1.88 -17.63
CA PRO A 5 10.95 -2.86 -16.89
C PRO A 5 10.28 -3.89 -17.80
N GLU A 6 9.87 -3.47 -18.99
CA GLU A 6 9.22 -4.29 -20.01
C GLU A 6 10.06 -5.50 -20.50
N ASN A 7 11.38 -5.48 -20.28
CA ASN A 7 12.29 -6.58 -20.63
C ASN A 7 12.56 -7.55 -19.47
N ASP A 8 12.08 -7.25 -18.26
CA ASP A 8 12.24 -8.11 -17.08
C ASP A 8 11.05 -9.08 -16.97
N ASP A 9 11.33 -10.38 -16.92
CA ASP A 9 10.32 -11.44 -16.78
C ASP A 9 9.51 -11.30 -15.48
N ARG A 10 10.13 -10.78 -14.42
CA ARG A 10 9.43 -10.50 -13.15
C ARG A 10 8.39 -9.40 -13.35
N ALA A 11 8.79 -8.33 -14.04
CA ALA A 11 7.92 -7.19 -14.31
C ALA A 11 6.73 -7.60 -15.19
N ARG A 12 6.96 -8.44 -16.20
CA ARG A 12 5.87 -8.96 -17.04
C ARG A 12 4.89 -9.81 -16.23
N ARG A 13 5.38 -10.80 -15.47
CA ARG A 13 4.52 -11.65 -14.63
C ARG A 13 3.71 -10.84 -13.62
N LEU A 14 4.32 -9.86 -12.97
CA LEU A 14 3.61 -9.00 -12.01
C LEU A 14 2.57 -8.14 -12.73
N THR A 15 2.88 -7.63 -13.92
CA THR A 15 1.93 -6.85 -14.74
C THR A 15 0.74 -7.70 -15.19
N ASP A 16 0.97 -8.94 -15.60
CA ASP A 16 -0.11 -9.86 -15.99
C ASP A 16 -1.03 -10.18 -14.79
N CYS A 17 -0.43 -10.46 -13.63
CA CYS A 17 -1.17 -10.67 -12.38
C CYS A 17 -1.96 -9.42 -11.98
N TRP A 18 -1.34 -8.25 -12.05
CA TRP A 18 -1.98 -6.97 -11.76
C TRP A 18 -3.18 -6.72 -12.67
N ASN A 19 -3.00 -6.84 -13.97
CA ASN A 19 -4.05 -6.59 -14.96
C ASN A 19 -5.24 -7.54 -14.81
N ALA A 20 -4.99 -8.77 -14.36
CA ALA A 20 -6.05 -9.75 -14.08
C ALA A 20 -6.89 -9.39 -12.84
N LYS A 21 -6.32 -8.73 -11.84
CA LYS A 21 -6.95 -8.42 -10.55
C LYS A 21 -7.43 -6.96 -10.45
N TRP A 22 -6.64 -6.03 -10.98
CA TRP A 22 -6.80 -4.57 -10.87
C TRP A 22 -6.70 -3.91 -12.26
N PRO A 23 -7.57 -4.30 -13.22
CA PRO A 23 -7.48 -3.86 -14.61
C PRO A 23 -7.64 -2.35 -14.73
N ASN A 24 -6.86 -1.75 -15.63
CA ASN A 24 -6.91 -0.32 -15.98
C ASN A 24 -6.65 0.64 -14.79
N SER A 25 -5.94 0.19 -13.77
CA SER A 25 -5.60 1.02 -12.60
C SER A 25 -4.11 1.00 -12.31
N GLU A 26 -3.62 2.04 -11.68
CA GLU A 26 -2.23 2.17 -11.27
C GLU A 26 -2.05 1.81 -9.78
N PRO A 27 -0.85 1.34 -9.36
CA PRO A 27 -0.61 0.88 -7.99
C PRO A 27 -0.43 2.04 -7.01
N LEU A 28 -1.40 2.93 -6.98
CA LEU A 28 -1.46 4.11 -6.11
C LEU A 28 -2.76 4.06 -5.31
N GLY A 29 -2.69 4.09 -3.99
CA GLY A 29 -3.83 3.87 -3.10
C GLY A 29 -5.03 4.77 -3.40
N TYR A 30 -4.81 6.05 -3.68
CA TYR A 30 -5.89 7.00 -4.00
C TYR A 30 -6.48 6.78 -5.39
N VAL A 31 -5.71 6.28 -6.36
CA VAL A 31 -6.21 5.87 -7.68
C VAL A 31 -7.09 4.63 -7.53
N LEU A 32 -6.56 3.59 -6.88
CA LEU A 32 -7.26 2.33 -6.62
C LEU A 32 -8.59 2.53 -5.90
N ARG A 33 -8.62 3.42 -4.89
CA ARG A 33 -9.85 3.77 -4.19
C ARG A 33 -10.91 4.37 -5.12
N GLY A 34 -10.49 5.21 -6.06
CA GLY A 34 -11.38 5.80 -7.06
C GLY A 34 -11.88 4.81 -8.10
N ASP A 35 -11.01 3.89 -8.52
CA ASP A 35 -11.32 2.91 -9.57
C ASP A 35 -12.14 1.71 -9.05
N PHE A 36 -11.97 1.34 -7.77
CA PHE A 36 -12.62 0.18 -7.15
C PHE A 36 -13.36 0.53 -5.84
N PRO A 37 -14.29 1.50 -5.84
CA PRO A 37 -14.93 1.97 -4.60
C PRO A 37 -15.72 0.86 -3.88
N GLU A 38 -16.29 -0.11 -4.62
CA GLU A 38 -17.02 -1.24 -4.06
C GLU A 38 -16.13 -2.29 -3.36
N ARG A 39 -14.83 -2.28 -3.65
CA ARG A 39 -13.84 -3.20 -3.07
C ARG A 39 -13.00 -2.53 -1.97
N TRP A 40 -13.19 -1.24 -1.74
CA TRP A 40 -12.41 -0.38 -0.86
C TRP A 40 -13.04 -0.21 0.51
N VAL A 41 -12.19 -0.20 1.54
CA VAL A 41 -12.53 0.24 2.91
C VAL A 41 -11.36 0.99 3.51
N ARG A 42 -11.66 2.01 4.32
CA ARG A 42 -10.67 2.80 5.07
C ARG A 42 -10.80 2.56 6.55
N PHE A 43 -9.66 2.31 7.21
CA PHE A 43 -9.57 2.27 8.66
C PHE A 43 -8.66 3.38 9.17
N HIS A 44 -9.08 4.05 10.25
CA HIS A 44 -8.26 5.02 10.93
C HIS A 44 -7.28 4.36 11.89
N SER A 45 -6.06 4.91 11.96
CA SER A 45 -4.98 4.38 12.80
C SER A 45 -5.18 4.67 14.28
N LEU A 46 -5.89 5.76 14.62
CA LEU A 46 -6.16 6.20 15.98
C LEU A 46 -7.64 6.58 16.15
N PRO A 47 -8.17 6.57 17.40
CA PRO A 47 -9.50 7.07 17.70
C PRO A 47 -9.72 8.51 17.21
N ASP A 48 -10.98 8.87 16.98
CA ASP A 48 -11.42 10.20 16.55
C ASP A 48 -10.72 10.72 15.29
N SER A 49 -10.32 9.80 14.41
CA SER A 49 -9.59 10.12 13.16
C SER A 49 -8.30 10.92 13.39
N LYS A 50 -7.71 10.81 14.57
CA LYS A 50 -6.41 11.43 14.87
C LYS A 50 -5.35 10.90 13.90
N ARG A 51 -4.63 11.82 13.25
CA ARG A 51 -3.74 11.46 12.16
C ARG A 51 -2.38 10.95 12.63
N TYR A 52 -1.77 11.64 13.61
CA TYR A 52 -0.41 11.34 14.05
C TYR A 52 -0.36 10.99 15.53
N ALA A 53 0.54 10.06 15.87
CA ALA A 53 0.81 9.75 17.27
C ALA A 53 1.44 10.95 17.99
N GLY A 54 0.94 11.25 19.18
CA GLY A 54 1.53 12.23 20.09
C GLY A 54 2.22 11.57 21.27
N THR A 55 2.06 10.25 21.45
CA THR A 55 2.66 9.46 22.53
C THR A 55 3.17 8.12 22.02
N THR A 56 3.97 7.44 22.82
CA THR A 56 4.47 6.08 22.54
C THR A 56 3.34 5.06 22.47
N GLU A 57 2.32 5.22 23.32
CA GLU A 57 1.15 4.35 23.36
C GLU A 57 0.32 4.47 22.07
N GLU A 58 0.15 5.69 21.58
CA GLU A 58 -0.52 5.92 20.30
C GLU A 58 0.28 5.36 19.12
N ALA A 59 1.61 5.48 19.13
CA ALA A 59 2.45 4.87 18.12
C ALA A 59 2.33 3.33 18.13
N ALA A 60 2.27 2.72 19.29
CA ALA A 60 2.03 1.29 19.46
C ALA A 60 0.62 0.88 18.97
N GLU A 61 -0.40 1.71 19.24
CA GLU A 61 -1.77 1.46 18.76
C GLU A 61 -1.85 1.51 17.23
N ILE A 62 -1.17 2.45 16.58
CA ILE A 62 -1.08 2.51 15.11
C ILE A 62 -0.54 1.18 14.57
N LEU A 63 0.62 0.73 15.05
CA LEU A 63 1.21 -0.54 14.60
C LEU A 63 0.30 -1.73 14.90
N ARG A 64 -0.31 -1.76 16.08
CA ARG A 64 -1.24 -2.83 16.48
C ARG A 64 -2.41 -2.95 15.50
N ARG A 65 -3.04 -1.83 15.11
CA ARG A 65 -4.16 -1.85 14.15
C ARG A 65 -3.69 -2.33 12.77
N HIS A 66 -2.57 -1.80 12.26
CA HIS A 66 -2.02 -2.26 10.99
C HIS A 66 -1.72 -3.76 11.01
N ARG A 67 -1.04 -4.24 12.03
CA ARG A 67 -0.68 -5.67 12.15
C ARG A 67 -1.90 -6.57 12.31
N THR A 68 -2.94 -6.12 13.00
CA THR A 68 -4.20 -6.86 13.14
C THR A 68 -4.86 -7.11 11.78
N VAL A 69 -5.03 -6.05 10.98
CA VAL A 69 -5.64 -6.19 9.66
C VAL A 69 -4.79 -7.04 8.72
N LEU A 70 -3.47 -6.82 8.68
CA LEU A 70 -2.57 -7.63 7.85
C LEU A 70 -2.58 -9.11 8.24
N ALA A 71 -2.63 -9.42 9.53
CA ALA A 71 -2.72 -10.81 10.00
C ALA A 71 -4.05 -11.47 9.60
N GLU A 72 -5.16 -10.73 9.54
CA GLU A 72 -6.43 -11.24 9.02
C GLU A 72 -6.41 -11.49 7.51
N LEU A 73 -5.70 -10.64 6.76
CA LEU A 73 -5.60 -10.76 5.30
C LEU A 73 -4.65 -11.89 4.86
N HIS A 74 -3.55 -12.08 5.58
CA HIS A 74 -2.44 -12.95 5.14
C HIS A 74 -2.02 -14.01 6.16
N GLY A 75 -2.38 -13.86 7.42
CA GLY A 75 -1.84 -14.67 8.52
C GLY A 75 -0.61 -14.03 9.15
N SER A 76 0.08 -14.80 10.00
CA SER A 76 1.20 -14.28 10.80
C SER A 76 2.56 -14.33 10.09
N ASP A 77 2.70 -15.13 9.03
CA ASP A 77 3.94 -15.22 8.26
C ASP A 77 3.96 -14.15 7.17
N VAL A 78 4.76 -13.12 7.39
CA VAL A 78 4.87 -11.97 6.47
C VAL A 78 5.96 -12.15 5.41
N SER A 79 6.70 -13.26 5.44
CA SER A 79 7.89 -13.49 4.60
C SER A 79 7.61 -13.50 3.09
N GLU A 80 6.37 -13.79 2.68
CA GLU A 80 5.95 -13.80 1.28
C GLU A 80 5.31 -12.50 0.81
N LEU A 81 5.07 -11.54 1.70
CA LEU A 81 4.45 -10.27 1.33
C LEU A 81 5.30 -9.51 0.29
N VAL A 82 4.59 -8.85 -0.60
CA VAL A 82 5.16 -7.99 -1.64
C VAL A 82 4.93 -6.53 -1.26
N VAL A 83 5.96 -5.72 -1.32
CA VAL A 83 5.86 -4.27 -1.10
C VAL A 83 6.11 -3.56 -2.42
N VAL A 84 5.20 -2.67 -2.81
CA VAL A 84 5.32 -1.83 -4.00
C VAL A 84 5.40 -0.38 -3.57
N GLY A 85 6.59 0.19 -3.64
CA GLY A 85 6.83 1.60 -3.33
C GLY A 85 6.65 2.48 -4.55
N ALA A 86 6.25 3.73 -4.34
CA ALA A 86 6.01 4.72 -5.39
C ALA A 86 6.86 5.97 -5.16
N ASP A 87 7.73 6.26 -6.13
CA ASP A 87 8.59 7.45 -6.13
C ASP A 87 8.26 8.34 -7.34
N TRP A 88 7.97 9.61 -7.09
CA TRP A 88 7.74 10.61 -8.14
C TRP A 88 9.05 11.20 -8.62
N GLY A 89 9.16 11.39 -9.91
CA GLY A 89 10.33 11.97 -10.55
C GLY A 89 11.23 10.94 -11.26
N PRO A 90 12.37 11.37 -11.83
CA PRO A 90 13.24 10.49 -12.59
C PRO A 90 13.91 9.42 -11.70
N PRO A 91 14.16 8.21 -12.23
CA PRO A 91 14.60 7.04 -11.47
C PRO A 91 16.04 7.12 -10.96
N ASP A 92 16.80 8.07 -11.44
CA ASP A 92 18.20 8.33 -11.05
C ASP A 92 18.32 9.30 -9.88
N ILE A 93 17.19 9.88 -9.41
CA ILE A 93 17.23 10.75 -8.23
C ILE A 93 17.54 9.89 -7.00
N ALA A 94 18.68 10.22 -6.39
CA ALA A 94 19.15 9.59 -5.15
C ALA A 94 18.19 9.78 -3.95
N SER A 95 17.17 10.61 -4.11
CA SER A 95 16.17 10.96 -3.10
C SER A 95 14.90 10.11 -3.14
N GLY A 96 14.76 9.16 -4.07
CA GLY A 96 13.61 8.25 -4.11
C GLY A 96 13.52 7.45 -2.81
N TRP A 97 12.41 7.62 -2.08
CA TRP A 97 12.24 6.95 -0.78
C TRP A 97 12.23 5.43 -0.95
N SER A 98 11.43 4.91 -1.87
CA SER A 98 11.27 3.47 -2.07
C SER A 98 12.58 2.80 -2.46
N LYS A 99 13.32 3.41 -3.40
CA LYS A 99 14.61 2.91 -3.84
C LYS A 99 15.64 2.81 -2.70
N ASN A 100 15.56 3.72 -1.73
CA ASN A 100 16.55 3.82 -0.65
C ASN A 100 16.14 3.08 0.63
N HIS A 101 14.85 2.76 0.81
CA HIS A 101 14.34 2.16 2.05
C HIS A 101 13.82 0.73 1.87
N LEU A 102 13.48 0.33 0.64
CA LEU A 102 13.16 -1.06 0.36
C LEU A 102 14.44 -1.89 0.25
N ASN A 103 14.36 -3.15 0.63
CA ASN A 103 15.47 -4.09 0.55
C ASN A 103 15.54 -4.72 -0.85
N ASP A 104 16.68 -4.56 -1.53
CA ASP A 104 16.93 -5.07 -2.90
C ASP A 104 15.77 -4.78 -3.88
N PRO A 105 15.32 -3.50 -3.97
CA PRO A 105 14.17 -3.17 -4.80
C PRO A 105 14.52 -3.25 -6.29
N TRP A 106 13.56 -3.73 -7.06
CA TRP A 106 13.65 -3.72 -8.52
C TRP A 106 12.51 -2.90 -9.15
N LEU A 107 12.79 -2.27 -10.28
CA LEU A 107 11.83 -1.43 -10.98
C LEU A 107 10.81 -2.32 -11.72
N TRP A 108 9.55 -2.22 -11.33
CA TRP A 108 8.45 -2.96 -11.96
C TRP A 108 7.86 -2.23 -13.16
N ARG A 109 7.44 -0.97 -12.96
CA ARG A 109 6.79 -0.17 -13.99
C ARG A 109 6.95 1.32 -13.71
N VAL A 110 6.69 2.10 -14.75
CA VAL A 110 6.51 3.54 -14.65
C VAL A 110 5.03 3.84 -14.84
N ALA A 111 4.38 4.26 -13.75
CA ALA A 111 2.97 4.59 -13.70
C ALA A 111 2.75 6.06 -14.04
N GLN A 112 1.49 6.41 -14.36
CA GLN A 112 1.05 7.79 -14.50
C GLN A 112 0.11 8.13 -13.35
N ASP A 113 0.33 9.28 -12.72
CA ASP A 113 -0.63 9.80 -11.77
C ASP A 113 -1.85 10.36 -12.53
N THR A 114 -2.95 9.62 -12.48
CA THR A 114 -4.18 9.99 -13.20
C THR A 114 -4.94 11.15 -12.55
N PHE A 115 -4.66 11.44 -11.26
CA PHE A 115 -5.27 12.56 -10.53
C PHE A 115 -4.45 13.85 -10.64
N ASP A 116 -3.13 13.73 -10.79
CA ASP A 116 -2.22 14.84 -11.01
C ASP A 116 -1.24 14.52 -12.14
N PRO A 117 -1.70 14.66 -13.40
CA PRO A 117 -0.83 14.40 -14.56
C PRO A 117 0.42 15.27 -14.62
N GLU A 118 0.44 16.41 -13.92
CA GLU A 118 1.59 17.34 -13.86
C GLU A 118 2.64 16.90 -12.82
N ALA A 119 2.28 15.96 -11.91
CA ALA A 119 3.24 15.42 -10.94
C ALA A 119 4.38 14.61 -11.58
N GLY A 120 4.24 14.29 -12.85
CA GLY A 120 5.23 13.51 -13.61
C GLY A 120 5.10 12.00 -13.43
N PRO A 121 6.07 11.23 -13.95
CA PRO A 121 6.06 9.79 -13.88
C PRO A 121 6.26 9.28 -12.43
N VAL A 122 5.62 8.16 -12.13
CA VAL A 122 5.73 7.46 -10.84
C VAL A 122 6.49 6.15 -11.06
N TYR A 123 7.64 6.01 -10.44
CA TYR A 123 8.45 4.80 -10.51
C TYR A 123 8.02 3.82 -9.41
N CYS A 124 7.51 2.66 -9.82
CA CYS A 124 7.04 1.63 -8.92
C CYS A 124 8.15 0.61 -8.66
N TRP A 125 8.66 0.60 -7.43
CA TRP A 125 9.72 -0.28 -6.98
C TRP A 125 9.15 -1.43 -6.17
N VAL A 126 9.61 -2.65 -6.43
CA VAL A 126 9.09 -3.85 -5.76
C VAL A 126 10.17 -4.49 -4.90
N GLN A 127 9.82 -4.77 -3.66
CA GLN A 127 10.52 -5.69 -2.77
C GLN A 127 9.68 -6.95 -2.63
N SER A 128 10.29 -8.12 -2.86
CA SER A 128 9.66 -9.42 -2.63
C SER A 128 10.13 -9.98 -1.30
N GLY A 129 9.19 -10.25 -0.41
CA GLY A 129 9.48 -10.71 0.94
C GLY A 129 9.81 -9.56 1.91
N VAL A 130 9.34 -9.70 3.14
CA VAL A 130 9.60 -8.75 4.22
C VAL A 130 9.64 -9.52 5.54
N ASP A 131 10.51 -9.14 6.46
CA ASP A 131 10.44 -9.64 7.84
C ASP A 131 9.60 -8.73 8.74
N ASP A 132 9.29 -9.18 9.95
CA ASP A 132 8.45 -8.43 10.89
C ASP A 132 9.03 -7.06 11.24
N ALA A 133 10.33 -6.95 11.46
CA ALA A 133 11.00 -5.71 11.82
C ALA A 133 10.97 -4.70 10.65
N ALA A 134 11.23 -5.17 9.43
CA ALA A 134 11.16 -4.36 8.22
C ALA A 134 9.73 -3.90 7.95
N LEU A 135 8.73 -4.76 8.13
CA LEU A 135 7.33 -4.39 7.98
C LEU A 135 6.92 -3.32 9.00
N ASP A 136 7.29 -3.46 10.27
CA ASP A 136 7.00 -2.46 11.29
C ASP A 136 7.67 -1.11 11.00
N ALA A 137 8.90 -1.13 10.46
CA ALA A 137 9.60 0.09 10.04
C ALA A 137 8.89 0.76 8.86
N LEU A 138 8.44 0.00 7.87
CA LEU A 138 7.67 0.51 6.73
C LEU A 138 6.33 1.12 7.18
N LEU A 139 5.56 0.42 8.03
CA LEU A 139 4.29 0.90 8.57
C LEU A 139 4.47 2.19 9.39
N THR A 140 5.55 2.26 10.18
CA THR A 140 5.92 3.47 10.93
C THR A 140 6.25 4.63 9.98
N ALA A 141 6.99 4.37 8.90
CA ALA A 141 7.29 5.38 7.90
C ALA A 141 6.03 5.92 7.22
N ALA A 142 5.09 5.04 6.83
CA ALA A 142 3.80 5.45 6.28
C ALA A 142 2.98 6.29 7.26
N ALA A 143 2.93 5.89 8.54
CA ALA A 143 2.21 6.62 9.59
C ALA A 143 2.75 8.05 9.80
N ASN A 144 4.01 8.30 9.45
CA ASN A 144 4.66 9.60 9.51
C ASN A 144 4.75 10.32 8.15
N ASP A 145 4.02 9.87 7.14
CA ASP A 145 4.05 10.37 5.75
C ASP A 145 5.46 10.36 5.11
N ALA A 146 6.36 9.51 5.61
CA ALA A 146 7.74 9.45 5.13
C ALA A 146 7.92 8.60 3.85
N GLY A 147 6.96 7.73 3.54
CA GLY A 147 7.00 6.89 2.34
C GLY A 147 5.61 6.55 1.82
N ARG A 148 5.52 6.26 0.54
CA ARG A 148 4.29 5.81 -0.12
C ARG A 148 4.50 4.46 -0.75
N PHE A 149 3.74 3.48 -0.31
CA PHE A 149 3.81 2.11 -0.79
C PHE A 149 2.49 1.40 -0.55
N LEU A 150 2.32 0.27 -1.19
CA LEU A 150 1.31 -0.72 -0.85
C LEU A 150 1.96 -2.05 -0.49
N VAL A 151 1.25 -2.84 0.28
CA VAL A 151 1.60 -4.22 0.62
C VAL A 151 0.54 -5.15 0.03
N ALA A 152 0.95 -6.30 -0.47
CA ALA A 152 0.05 -7.29 -1.04
C ALA A 152 0.55 -8.72 -0.78
N ASP A 153 -0.34 -9.70 -0.95
CA ASP A 153 0.08 -11.09 -1.10
C ASP A 153 0.72 -11.31 -2.49
N PRO A 154 1.46 -12.41 -2.70
CA PRO A 154 2.09 -12.68 -3.99
C PRO A 154 1.11 -12.78 -5.17
N GLY A 155 -0.15 -13.14 -4.91
CA GLY A 155 -1.21 -13.24 -5.90
C GLY A 155 -1.98 -11.95 -6.14
N LEU A 156 -1.62 -10.87 -5.45
CA LEU A 156 -2.32 -9.58 -5.50
C LEU A 156 -3.82 -9.69 -5.26
N ASN A 157 -4.25 -10.62 -4.38
CA ASN A 157 -5.66 -10.84 -4.11
C ASN A 157 -6.28 -9.72 -3.26
N TRP A 158 -5.46 -9.03 -2.49
CA TRP A 158 -5.79 -7.84 -1.72
C TRP A 158 -4.63 -6.83 -1.78
N LEU A 159 -4.95 -5.55 -1.58
CA LEU A 159 -3.96 -4.47 -1.51
C LEU A 159 -4.14 -3.69 -0.21
N TYR A 160 -3.06 -3.35 0.44
CA TYR A 160 -2.99 -2.66 1.71
C TYR A 160 -2.16 -1.38 1.56
N CYS A 161 -2.80 -0.22 1.57
CA CYS A 161 -2.18 1.06 1.24
C CYS A 161 -2.15 1.97 2.49
N PRO A 162 -1.14 1.85 3.37
CA PRO A 162 -1.03 2.66 4.57
C PRO A 162 -0.62 4.10 4.25
N TYR A 163 -1.09 5.03 5.07
CA TYR A 163 -0.76 6.46 4.99
C TYR A 163 -0.81 7.11 6.38
N GLY A 164 -0.38 8.35 6.50
CA GLY A 164 -0.47 9.08 7.76
C GLY A 164 -1.92 9.33 8.17
N GLY A 165 -2.41 8.56 9.13
CA GLY A 165 -3.78 8.62 9.66
C GLY A 165 -4.59 7.34 9.48
N GLY A 166 -4.15 6.40 8.63
CA GLY A 166 -4.90 5.17 8.44
C GLY A 166 -4.38 4.28 7.33
N VAL A 167 -5.29 3.52 6.76
CA VAL A 167 -5.03 2.62 5.64
C VAL A 167 -6.24 2.52 4.73
N ASP A 168 -5.98 2.50 3.43
CA ASP A 168 -6.92 2.07 2.41
C ASP A 168 -6.68 0.59 2.10
N VAL A 169 -7.69 -0.24 2.27
CA VAL A 169 -7.63 -1.68 1.97
C VAL A 169 -8.56 -1.98 0.80
N LEU A 170 -8.04 -2.72 -0.18
CA LEU A 170 -8.82 -3.18 -1.32
C LEU A 170 -8.85 -4.71 -1.30
N LEU A 171 -10.03 -5.27 -1.42
CA LEU A 171 -10.28 -6.71 -1.32
C LEU A 171 -10.64 -7.30 -2.70
N GLY A 172 -10.76 -8.62 -2.77
CA GLY A 172 -11.14 -9.35 -3.98
C GLY A 172 -12.52 -8.98 -4.50
N ASP A 173 -13.48 -8.78 -3.58
CA ASP A 173 -14.85 -8.37 -3.87
C ASP A 173 -15.49 -7.58 -2.72
N HIS A 174 -16.75 -7.16 -2.93
CA HIS A 174 -17.50 -6.38 -1.95
C HIS A 174 -17.90 -7.19 -0.71
N LEU A 175 -18.04 -8.52 -0.81
CA LEU A 175 -18.41 -9.35 0.34
C LEU A 175 -17.23 -9.48 1.31
N GLU A 176 -16.02 -9.70 0.79
CA GLU A 176 -14.80 -9.69 1.60
C GLU A 176 -14.58 -8.31 2.24
N ARG A 177 -14.79 -7.23 1.47
CA ARG A 177 -14.71 -5.86 1.96
C ARG A 177 -15.70 -5.60 3.10
N ASP A 178 -16.96 -5.99 2.95
CA ASP A 178 -18.00 -5.79 3.95
C ASP A 178 -17.70 -6.60 5.22
N ALA A 179 -17.24 -7.84 5.08
CA ALA A 179 -16.87 -8.69 6.21
C ALA A 179 -15.70 -8.08 7.02
N LEU A 180 -14.68 -7.55 6.35
CA LEU A 180 -13.55 -6.89 7.02
C LEU A 180 -14.00 -5.58 7.69
N ARG A 181 -14.78 -4.76 7.01
CA ARG A 181 -15.35 -3.52 7.53
C ARG A 181 -16.15 -3.75 8.81
N ASP A 182 -17.00 -4.77 8.82
CA ASP A 182 -17.90 -5.05 9.95
C ASP A 182 -17.13 -5.55 11.18
N ARG A 183 -16.03 -6.29 10.99
CA ARG A 183 -15.15 -6.72 12.08
C ARG A 183 -14.41 -5.55 12.75
N HIS A 184 -14.14 -4.47 12.03
CA HIS A 184 -13.40 -3.31 12.52
C HIS A 184 -14.23 -2.03 12.44
N SER A 185 -15.56 -2.13 12.70
CA SER A 185 -16.48 -1.00 12.59
C SER A 185 -16.08 0.20 13.46
N ASP A 186 -15.42 -0.05 14.59
CA ASP A 186 -14.93 1.01 15.49
C ASP A 186 -13.72 1.82 14.93
N TRP A 187 -13.13 1.35 13.83
CA TRP A 187 -12.00 2.03 13.18
C TRP A 187 -12.41 2.80 11.92
N LEU A 188 -13.68 2.76 11.59
CA LEU A 188 -14.23 3.48 10.44
C LEU A 188 -14.33 4.98 10.71
N SER A 189 -14.34 5.77 9.62
CA SER A 189 -14.70 7.18 9.67
C SER A 189 -16.15 7.35 10.10
N GLY A 190 -16.45 8.42 10.86
CA GLY A 190 -17.82 8.86 11.12
C GLY A 190 -18.47 9.54 9.91
N ARG A 191 -17.75 9.74 8.82
CA ARG A 191 -18.27 10.37 7.58
C ARG A 191 -19.02 9.36 6.72
N SER A 192 -20.07 9.81 6.07
CA SER A 192 -20.92 8.97 5.19
C SER A 192 -20.20 8.52 3.91
N ASP A 193 -19.15 9.24 3.50
CA ASP A 193 -18.31 8.90 2.33
C ASP A 193 -17.18 7.93 2.67
N GLY A 194 -16.99 7.56 3.95
CA GLY A 194 -15.97 6.63 4.43
C GLY A 194 -14.56 7.21 4.48
N LEU A 195 -14.38 8.52 4.22
CA LEU A 195 -13.07 9.21 4.19
C LEU A 195 -12.63 9.73 5.55
#